data_d87f6f14f88e1f682e46df5e68166650
#
_entry.id   d87f6f14f88e1f682e46df5e68166650
#
_cell.length_a   1.000
_cell.length_b   1.000
_cell.length_c   1.000
_cell.angle_alpha   90.00
_cell.angle_beta   90.00
_cell.angle_gamma   90.00
#
_symmetry.space_group_name_H-M   'P 1'
#
loop_
_entity.id
_entity.type
_entity.pdbx_description
1 polymer ?
#
loop_
_entity_poly.entity_id
_entity_poly.type
_entity_poly.pdbx_seq_one_letter_code
_entity_poly.pdbx_strand_id
1 'polypeptide(L)'
;LQDDFQGHDITRQLLLHAPKYGNDDHYADAIARELDLVCLKFTQKYSAELGVQLDLRYVPFTSHVPFGKVVSATPNGRHAFSPLSDGASASQGADTEGPTAVLLSNYASKNAGFRERASRLLNIKFSPACVAGEAGTEKLMAFIRTWCDLKLWHVQFNVINKETLLAAKREPEKYQNLIVRIAGYSAYFVDLSEDLQNDLIARTEHAAI
;
A
#
# COMPACT_ATOMS: atom_id res chain seq x y z
N LEU A 1 12.71 12.88 15.08
CA LEU A 1 11.43 12.17 15.11
C LEU A 1 10.50 12.71 16.21
N GLN A 2 11.01 12.96 17.40
CA GLN A 2 10.19 13.47 18.52
C GLN A 2 9.49 14.78 18.20
N ASP A 3 10.14 15.66 17.44
CA ASP A 3 9.65 16.98 17.05
C ASP A 3 8.97 17.00 15.68
N ASP A 4 8.56 15.83 15.17
CA ASP A 4 7.93 15.65 13.84
C ASP A 4 8.70 16.39 12.71
N PHE A 5 10.03 16.31 12.74
CA PHE A 5 10.96 16.95 11.80
C PHE A 5 10.95 18.49 11.82
N GLN A 6 10.33 19.15 12.80
CA GLN A 6 10.37 20.61 12.90
C GLN A 6 11.82 21.10 13.02
N GLY A 7 12.22 22.00 12.12
CA GLY A 7 13.61 22.46 12.02
C GLY A 7 14.62 21.45 11.46
N HIS A 8 14.16 20.29 10.96
CA HIS A 8 14.98 19.22 10.40
C HIS A 8 14.58 18.84 8.98
N ASP A 9 14.19 19.83 8.16
CA ASP A 9 13.67 19.61 6.80
C ASP A 9 14.67 18.88 5.91
N ILE A 10 15.96 19.21 5.98
CA ILE A 10 17.01 18.55 5.20
C ILE A 10 17.09 17.08 5.59
N THR A 11 17.09 16.78 6.89
CA THR A 11 17.11 15.39 7.36
C THR A 11 15.89 14.61 6.85
N ARG A 12 14.71 15.21 6.92
CA ARG A 12 13.50 14.59 6.40
C ARG A 12 13.59 14.34 4.90
N GLN A 13 14.10 15.29 4.11
CA GLN A 13 14.30 15.11 2.67
C GLN A 13 15.26 13.95 2.36
N LEU A 14 16.36 13.83 3.07
CA LEU A 14 17.28 12.68 2.94
C LEU A 14 16.58 11.35 3.24
N LEU A 15 15.77 11.31 4.30
CA LEU A 15 14.97 10.12 4.65
C LEU A 15 13.92 9.80 3.59
N LEU A 16 13.28 10.78 2.98
CA LEU A 16 12.32 10.58 1.89
C LEU A 16 12.99 10.01 0.63
N HIS A 17 14.24 10.39 0.35
CA HIS A 17 15.01 9.88 -0.80
C HIS A 17 15.75 8.56 -0.53
N ALA A 18 15.76 8.08 0.71
CA ALA A 18 16.34 6.77 1.01
C ALA A 18 15.55 5.66 0.30
N PRO A 19 16.15 4.49 0.00
CA PRO A 19 15.46 3.36 -0.61
C PRO A 19 14.14 3.04 0.07
N LYS A 20 13.10 2.76 -0.72
CA LYS A 20 11.75 2.49 -0.24
C LYS A 20 11.23 1.18 -0.80
N TYR A 21 10.53 0.44 0.04
CA TYR A 21 9.72 -0.70 -0.38
C TYR A 21 8.64 -0.25 -1.39
N GLY A 22 8.44 -1.06 -2.41
CA GLY A 22 7.50 -0.78 -3.50
C GLY A 22 8.17 -0.29 -4.79
N ASN A 23 9.52 -0.27 -4.84
CA ASN A 23 10.30 0.23 -5.97
C ASN A 23 11.27 -0.82 -6.56
N ASP A 24 11.06 -2.11 -6.28
CA ASP A 24 11.97 -3.19 -6.68
C ASP A 24 13.42 -2.95 -6.20
N ASP A 25 13.56 -2.35 -5.03
CA ASP A 25 14.84 -2.05 -4.42
C ASP A 25 15.27 -3.21 -3.51
N HIS A 26 16.35 -3.90 -3.89
CA HIS A 26 16.82 -5.09 -3.19
C HIS A 26 17.15 -4.86 -1.71
N TYR A 27 17.62 -3.67 -1.34
CA TYR A 27 17.96 -3.36 0.04
C TYR A 27 16.68 -3.20 0.89
N ALA A 28 15.74 -2.39 0.42
CA ALA A 28 14.47 -2.18 1.11
C ALA A 28 13.64 -3.48 1.19
N ASP A 29 13.60 -4.24 0.09
CA ASP A 29 12.84 -5.49 -0.01
C ASP A 29 13.44 -6.60 0.86
N ALA A 30 14.79 -6.65 0.99
CA ALA A 30 15.47 -7.58 1.88
C ALA A 30 15.11 -7.33 3.36
N ILE A 31 15.02 -6.07 3.79
CA ILE A 31 14.60 -5.70 5.16
C ILE A 31 13.14 -6.13 5.39
N ALA A 32 12.25 -5.86 4.43
CA ALA A 32 10.86 -6.27 4.51
C ALA A 32 10.73 -7.81 4.60
N ARG A 33 11.54 -8.55 3.84
CA ARG A 33 11.58 -10.01 3.88
C ARG A 33 12.12 -10.55 5.20
N GLU A 34 13.11 -9.91 5.79
CA GLU A 34 13.64 -10.30 7.10
C GLU A 34 12.60 -10.12 8.20
N LEU A 35 11.87 -9.00 8.19
CA LEU A 35 10.76 -8.75 9.10
C LEU A 35 9.66 -9.82 8.96
N ASP A 36 9.27 -10.15 7.74
CA ASP A 36 8.30 -11.21 7.45
C ASP A 36 8.76 -12.56 8.01
N LEU A 37 10.05 -12.89 7.84
CA LEU A 37 10.66 -14.11 8.37
C LEU A 37 10.63 -14.17 9.90
N VAL A 38 10.92 -13.05 10.58
CA VAL A 38 10.86 -12.98 12.04
C VAL A 38 9.42 -13.22 12.52
N CYS A 39 8.45 -12.54 11.93
CA CYS A 39 7.03 -12.73 12.26
C CYS A 39 6.58 -14.19 12.04
N LEU A 40 7.01 -14.81 10.95
CA LEU A 40 6.70 -16.21 10.65
C LEU A 40 7.29 -17.18 11.67
N LYS A 41 8.54 -16.97 12.10
CA LYS A 41 9.18 -17.80 13.15
C LYS A 41 8.39 -17.74 14.46
N PHE A 42 7.93 -16.56 14.87
CA PHE A 42 7.07 -16.41 16.04
C PHE A 42 5.73 -17.09 15.85
N THR A 43 5.08 -16.92 14.68
CA THR A 43 3.81 -17.58 14.37
C THR A 43 3.93 -19.10 14.48
N GLN A 44 5.02 -19.69 13.95
CA GLN A 44 5.28 -21.12 14.03
C GLN A 44 5.50 -21.60 15.48
N LYS A 45 6.36 -20.87 16.22
CA LYS A 45 6.65 -21.18 17.61
C LYS A 45 5.37 -21.25 18.43
N TYR A 46 4.55 -20.21 18.38
CA TYR A 46 3.33 -20.15 19.17
C TYR A 46 2.24 -21.09 18.65
N SER A 47 2.21 -21.39 17.34
CA SER A 47 1.34 -22.45 16.82
C SER A 47 1.63 -23.80 17.48
N ALA A 48 2.90 -24.13 17.61
CA ALA A 48 3.33 -25.40 18.25
C ALA A 48 3.05 -25.39 19.76
N GLU A 49 3.35 -24.30 20.45
CA GLU A 49 3.14 -24.18 21.91
C GLU A 49 1.67 -24.23 22.30
N LEU A 50 0.79 -23.61 21.50
CA LEU A 50 -0.64 -23.51 21.80
C LEU A 50 -1.48 -24.64 21.19
N GLY A 51 -0.89 -25.48 20.32
CA GLY A 51 -1.62 -26.54 19.60
C GLY A 51 -2.66 -26.01 18.61
N VAL A 52 -2.50 -24.77 18.13
CA VAL A 52 -3.41 -24.12 17.16
C VAL A 52 -2.63 -23.61 15.96
N GLN A 53 -3.29 -23.50 14.81
CA GLN A 53 -2.68 -22.91 13.64
C GLN A 53 -2.80 -21.39 13.70
N LEU A 54 -1.66 -20.69 13.75
CA LEU A 54 -1.58 -19.25 13.62
C LEU A 54 -1.04 -18.90 12.23
N ASP A 55 -1.65 -17.93 11.58
CA ASP A 55 -1.24 -17.43 10.25
C ASP A 55 -0.88 -15.95 10.33
N LEU A 56 0.16 -15.55 9.58
CA LEU A 56 0.51 -14.15 9.39
C LEU A 56 -0.27 -13.57 8.22
N ARG A 57 -0.94 -12.44 8.43
CA ARG A 57 -1.74 -11.75 7.40
C ARG A 57 -1.51 -10.25 7.42
N TYR A 58 -1.41 -9.66 6.24
CA TYR A 58 -1.29 -8.20 6.04
C TYR A 58 -2.60 -7.66 5.48
N VAL A 59 -3.62 -7.56 6.32
CA VAL A 59 -4.99 -7.16 5.94
C VAL A 59 -5.53 -6.14 6.95
N PRO A 60 -5.15 -4.86 6.83
CA PRO A 60 -5.50 -3.85 7.83
C PRO A 60 -6.94 -3.35 7.70
N PHE A 61 -7.63 -3.60 6.58
CA PHE A 61 -8.87 -2.91 6.22
C PHE A 61 -8.67 -1.39 6.23
N THR A 62 -9.15 -0.70 7.26
CA THR A 62 -8.95 0.74 7.47
C THR A 62 -8.13 1.05 8.73
N SER A 63 -7.69 0.03 9.46
CA SER A 63 -6.99 0.19 10.76
C SER A 63 -5.69 0.97 10.67
N HIS A 64 -5.02 0.97 9.50
CA HIS A 64 -3.81 1.74 9.26
C HIS A 64 -4.02 3.26 9.46
N VAL A 65 -5.24 3.76 9.26
CA VAL A 65 -5.58 5.17 9.50
C VAL A 65 -5.63 5.49 10.99
N PRO A 66 -6.50 4.86 11.83
CA PRO A 66 -6.53 5.15 13.27
C PRO A 66 -5.23 4.74 13.98
N PHE A 67 -4.53 3.69 13.56
CA PHE A 67 -3.23 3.34 14.13
C PHE A 67 -2.18 4.39 13.82
N GLY A 68 -2.20 5.00 12.63
CA GLY A 68 -1.34 6.12 12.30
C GLY A 68 -1.47 7.29 13.28
N LYS A 69 -2.68 7.56 13.77
CA LYS A 69 -2.97 8.65 14.70
C LYS A 69 -2.30 8.53 16.07
N VAL A 70 -1.82 7.35 16.45
CA VAL A 70 -1.10 7.12 17.72
C VAL A 70 0.38 6.83 17.52
N VAL A 71 0.86 6.90 16.28
CA VAL A 71 2.27 6.66 15.92
C VAL A 71 2.96 7.98 15.60
N SER A 72 4.05 8.26 16.31
CA SER A 72 4.93 9.41 16.08
C SER A 72 5.57 9.35 14.69
N ALA A 73 6.32 10.39 14.30
CA ALA A 73 7.10 10.42 13.07
C ALA A 73 8.04 9.20 12.95
N THR A 74 8.22 8.71 11.74
CA THR A 74 9.00 7.48 11.49
C THR A 74 10.21 7.75 10.59
N PRO A 75 11.29 6.93 10.67
CA PRO A 75 12.54 7.17 9.95
C PRO A 75 12.45 7.15 8.42
N ASN A 76 11.31 6.73 7.85
CA ASN A 76 11.07 6.80 6.41
C ASN A 76 10.63 8.19 5.92
N GLY A 77 10.55 9.17 6.82
CA GLY A 77 10.11 10.55 6.53
C GLY A 77 8.61 10.79 6.74
N ARG A 78 7.85 9.78 7.24
CA ARG A 78 6.42 9.93 7.55
C ARG A 78 6.24 10.86 8.75
N HIS A 79 5.34 11.82 8.64
CA HIS A 79 4.95 12.69 9.75
C HIS A 79 4.21 11.93 10.85
N ALA A 80 4.34 12.44 12.08
CA ALA A 80 3.54 11.97 13.19
C ALA A 80 2.03 12.03 12.85
N PHE A 81 1.28 11.09 13.39
CA PHE A 81 -0.19 11.01 13.28
C PHE A 81 -0.75 10.83 11.85
N SER A 82 0.11 10.72 10.83
CA SER A 82 -0.29 10.37 9.47
C SER A 82 -0.64 8.88 9.37
N PRO A 83 -1.50 8.44 8.41
CA PRO A 83 -1.79 7.03 8.19
C PRO A 83 -0.53 6.19 7.99
N LEU A 84 -0.56 4.95 8.45
CA LEU A 84 0.44 3.93 8.12
C LEU A 84 0.18 3.36 6.72
N SER A 85 1.07 2.51 6.21
CA SER A 85 0.82 1.76 4.97
C SER A 85 -0.36 0.82 5.11
N ASP A 86 -1.12 0.62 4.06
CA ASP A 86 -2.21 -0.34 4.03
C ASP A 86 -1.72 -1.74 3.59
N GLY A 87 -1.94 -2.75 4.39
CA GLY A 87 -1.60 -4.13 4.05
C GLY A 87 -0.14 -4.33 3.63
N ALA A 88 0.06 -4.80 2.40
CA ALA A 88 1.36 -4.98 1.78
C ALA A 88 1.70 -3.88 0.77
N SER A 89 0.93 -2.79 0.75
CA SER A 89 1.22 -1.62 -0.08
C SER A 89 2.40 -0.82 0.47
N ALA A 90 3.08 -0.08 -0.38
CA ALA A 90 4.08 0.89 0.04
C ALA A 90 3.46 2.02 0.88
N SER A 91 4.28 2.76 1.60
CA SER A 91 3.83 4.02 2.21
C SER A 91 3.30 4.97 1.13
N GLN A 92 2.28 5.74 1.47
CA GLN A 92 1.62 6.65 0.51
C GLN A 92 2.65 7.56 -0.18
N GLY A 93 2.69 7.49 -1.50
CA GLY A 93 3.60 8.28 -2.33
C GLY A 93 5.04 7.77 -2.39
N ALA A 94 5.36 6.62 -1.82
CA ALA A 94 6.73 6.07 -1.80
C ALA A 94 7.06 5.17 -3.01
N ASP A 95 6.07 4.61 -3.67
CA ASP A 95 6.18 3.69 -4.81
C ASP A 95 6.22 4.47 -6.13
N THR A 96 7.40 4.99 -6.46
CA THR A 96 7.63 5.91 -7.59
C THR A 96 8.08 5.22 -8.88
N GLU A 97 8.59 3.97 -8.79
CA GLU A 97 9.17 3.23 -9.92
C GLU A 97 8.12 2.44 -10.73
N GLY A 98 6.83 2.74 -10.51
CA GLY A 98 5.72 2.16 -11.26
C GLY A 98 5.12 0.91 -10.62
N PRO A 99 3.94 0.50 -11.11
CA PRO A 99 3.15 -0.55 -10.46
C PRO A 99 3.78 -1.95 -10.60
N THR A 100 4.57 -2.21 -11.63
CA THR A 100 5.31 -3.48 -11.79
C THR A 100 6.39 -3.60 -10.71
N ALA A 101 7.10 -2.52 -10.37
CA ALA A 101 8.07 -2.51 -9.28
C ALA A 101 7.40 -2.82 -7.94
N VAL A 102 6.16 -2.35 -7.72
CA VAL A 102 5.36 -2.71 -6.53
C VAL A 102 5.10 -4.21 -6.45
N LEU A 103 4.77 -4.88 -7.58
CA LEU A 103 4.60 -6.33 -7.60
C LEU A 103 5.90 -7.06 -7.29
N LEU A 104 7.03 -6.60 -7.85
CA LEU A 104 8.35 -7.20 -7.63
C LEU A 104 8.79 -7.07 -6.18
N SER A 105 8.64 -5.89 -5.56
CA SER A 105 8.88 -5.70 -4.13
C SER A 105 7.99 -6.60 -3.26
N ASN A 106 6.69 -6.71 -3.60
CA ASN A 106 5.78 -7.60 -2.87
C ASN A 106 6.22 -9.07 -2.99
N TYR A 107 6.69 -9.48 -4.17
CA TYR A 107 7.26 -10.81 -4.38
C TYR A 107 8.56 -11.01 -3.61
N ALA A 108 9.51 -10.08 -3.72
CA ALA A 108 10.84 -10.16 -3.10
C ALA A 108 10.79 -10.19 -1.57
N SER A 109 9.86 -9.44 -0.98
CA SER A 109 9.65 -9.40 0.47
C SER A 109 8.90 -10.63 1.02
N LYS A 110 8.40 -11.51 0.15
CA LYS A 110 7.63 -12.70 0.51
C LYS A 110 8.55 -13.87 0.84
N ASN A 111 8.32 -14.52 1.96
CA ASN A 111 9.11 -15.69 2.34
C ASN A 111 8.68 -16.94 1.59
N ALA A 112 9.61 -17.58 0.88
CA ALA A 112 9.34 -18.71 -0.01
C ALA A 112 8.72 -19.95 0.69
N GLY A 113 8.99 -20.16 1.99
CA GLY A 113 8.49 -21.31 2.74
C GLY A 113 7.03 -21.23 3.20
N PHE A 114 6.37 -20.07 3.01
CA PHE A 114 5.02 -19.80 3.52
C PHE A 114 4.09 -19.17 2.49
N ARG A 115 4.39 -19.37 1.23
CA ARG A 115 3.64 -18.78 0.10
C ARG A 115 2.15 -19.07 0.13
N GLU A 116 1.74 -20.17 0.74
CA GLU A 116 0.35 -20.63 0.74
C GLU A 116 -0.50 -20.07 1.89
N ARG A 117 0.10 -19.39 2.87
CA ARG A 117 -0.58 -19.04 4.13
C ARG A 117 -0.67 -17.55 4.45
N ALA A 118 0.04 -16.70 3.74
CA ALA A 118 0.08 -15.27 4.03
C ALA A 118 -0.80 -14.49 3.07
N SER A 119 -1.97 -14.04 3.51
CA SER A 119 -2.76 -13.06 2.77
C SER A 119 -2.08 -11.71 2.84
N ARG A 120 -1.71 -11.16 1.68
CA ARG A 120 -1.15 -9.82 1.53
C ARG A 120 -2.09 -9.00 0.67
N LEU A 121 -2.78 -8.05 1.28
CA LEU A 121 -3.67 -7.14 0.58
C LEU A 121 -2.82 -6.04 -0.04
N LEU A 122 -2.93 -5.90 -1.37
CA LEU A 122 -2.21 -4.91 -2.16
C LEU A 122 -3.21 -4.01 -2.89
N ASN A 123 -3.11 -2.71 -2.66
CA ASN A 123 -3.89 -1.68 -3.31
C ASN A 123 -3.04 -0.92 -4.32
N ILE A 124 -3.55 -0.75 -5.53
CA ILE A 124 -2.91 0.04 -6.59
C ILE A 124 -3.92 1.03 -7.16
N LYS A 125 -3.49 2.26 -7.35
CA LYS A 125 -4.29 3.30 -8.00
C LYS A 125 -3.70 3.65 -9.36
N PHE A 126 -4.50 3.47 -10.41
CA PHE A 126 -4.17 3.88 -11.77
C PHE A 126 -4.88 5.17 -12.16
N SER A 127 -4.21 6.02 -12.91
CA SER A 127 -4.93 7.07 -13.62
C SER A 127 -5.85 6.44 -14.69
N PRO A 128 -7.03 6.99 -14.94
CA PRO A 128 -7.92 6.47 -15.99
C PRO A 128 -7.26 6.41 -17.36
N ALA A 129 -6.39 7.37 -17.69
CA ALA A 129 -5.67 7.42 -18.96
C ALA A 129 -4.69 6.25 -19.14
N CYS A 130 -4.09 5.78 -18.07
CA CYS A 130 -3.11 4.68 -18.09
C CYS A 130 -3.69 3.35 -18.58
N VAL A 131 -4.97 3.11 -18.31
CA VAL A 131 -5.68 1.85 -18.65
C VAL A 131 -6.73 2.04 -19.76
N ALA A 132 -6.76 3.21 -20.40
CA ALA A 132 -7.73 3.52 -21.43
C ALA A 132 -7.37 2.90 -22.80
N GLY A 133 -8.41 2.57 -23.57
CA GLY A 133 -8.27 2.02 -24.93
C GLY A 133 -7.64 0.63 -24.98
N GLU A 134 -7.34 0.18 -26.20
CA GLU A 134 -6.78 -1.15 -26.44
C GLU A 134 -5.39 -1.29 -25.83
N ALA A 135 -4.50 -0.33 -26.06
CA ALA A 135 -3.14 -0.33 -25.50
C ALA A 135 -3.13 -0.32 -23.96
N GLY A 136 -4.02 0.44 -23.31
CA GLY A 136 -4.15 0.44 -21.85
C GLY A 136 -4.68 -0.91 -21.34
N THR A 137 -5.61 -1.52 -22.05
CA THR A 137 -6.13 -2.85 -21.73
C THR A 137 -5.04 -3.92 -21.85
N GLU A 138 -4.22 -3.89 -22.92
CA GLU A 138 -3.09 -4.81 -23.08
C GLU A 138 -2.08 -4.72 -21.96
N LYS A 139 -1.73 -3.49 -21.54
CA LYS A 139 -0.83 -3.25 -20.40
C LYS A 139 -1.42 -3.79 -19.11
N LEU A 140 -2.69 -3.53 -18.84
CA LEU A 140 -3.36 -4.06 -17.64
C LEU A 140 -3.40 -5.61 -17.66
N MET A 141 -3.62 -6.21 -18.83
CA MET A 141 -3.55 -7.68 -18.99
C MET A 141 -2.14 -8.22 -18.70
N ALA A 142 -1.09 -7.56 -19.21
CA ALA A 142 0.29 -7.95 -18.94
C ALA A 142 0.62 -7.80 -17.44
N PHE A 143 0.16 -6.74 -16.81
CA PHE A 143 0.30 -6.53 -15.37
C PHE A 143 -0.38 -7.64 -14.54
N ILE A 144 -1.61 -8.02 -14.89
CA ILE A 144 -2.35 -9.11 -14.22
C ILE A 144 -1.64 -10.45 -14.44
N ARG A 145 -1.10 -10.71 -15.63
CA ARG A 145 -0.30 -11.92 -15.90
C ARG A 145 0.95 -11.96 -15.02
N THR A 146 1.69 -10.86 -14.92
CA THR A 146 2.85 -10.74 -14.02
C THR A 146 2.46 -11.03 -12.56
N TRP A 147 1.34 -10.48 -12.09
CA TRP A 147 0.81 -10.79 -10.77
C TRP A 147 0.53 -12.29 -10.58
N CYS A 148 -0.06 -12.96 -11.57
CA CYS A 148 -0.30 -14.40 -11.56
C CYS A 148 1.00 -15.21 -11.56
N ASP A 149 1.96 -14.86 -12.41
CA ASP A 149 3.24 -15.56 -12.57
C ASP A 149 4.08 -15.47 -11.29
N LEU A 150 4.04 -14.32 -10.60
CA LEU A 150 4.66 -14.09 -9.30
C LEU A 150 3.89 -14.79 -8.16
N LYS A 151 2.74 -15.41 -8.44
CA LYS A 151 1.88 -16.08 -7.43
C LYS A 151 1.59 -15.19 -6.23
N LEU A 152 1.24 -13.94 -6.48
CA LEU A 152 0.85 -13.00 -5.45
C LEU A 152 -0.61 -13.26 -5.04
N TRP A 153 -0.94 -13.00 -3.76
CA TRP A 153 -2.21 -13.41 -3.20
C TRP A 153 -3.38 -12.53 -3.57
N HIS A 154 -3.17 -11.23 -3.62
CA HIS A 154 -4.25 -10.27 -3.80
C HIS A 154 -3.72 -9.00 -4.44
N VAL A 155 -4.50 -8.47 -5.34
CA VAL A 155 -4.36 -7.10 -5.85
C VAL A 155 -5.76 -6.55 -6.10
N GLN A 156 -5.97 -5.29 -5.78
CA GLN A 156 -7.18 -4.56 -6.13
C GLN A 156 -6.82 -3.19 -6.68
N PHE A 157 -7.70 -2.67 -7.52
CA PHE A 157 -7.46 -1.44 -8.25
C PHE A 157 -8.46 -0.35 -7.91
N ASN A 158 -7.98 0.89 -7.82
CA ASN A 158 -8.74 2.09 -8.03
C ASN A 158 -8.32 2.69 -9.38
N VAL A 159 -9.26 2.90 -10.29
CA VAL A 159 -9.02 3.57 -11.56
C VAL A 159 -9.65 4.96 -11.44
N ILE A 160 -8.91 5.88 -10.85
CA ILE A 160 -9.37 7.23 -10.54
C ILE A 160 -8.18 8.16 -10.38
N ASN A 161 -8.31 9.40 -10.82
CA ASN A 161 -7.30 10.42 -10.63
C ASN A 161 -7.49 11.21 -9.32
N LYS A 162 -6.41 11.79 -8.85
CA LYS A 162 -6.36 12.57 -7.61
C LYS A 162 -7.26 13.81 -7.69
N GLU A 163 -7.34 14.43 -8.88
CA GLU A 163 -8.15 15.61 -9.12
C GLU A 163 -9.64 15.33 -8.90
N THR A 164 -10.14 14.16 -9.35
CA THR A 164 -11.53 13.73 -9.13
C THR A 164 -11.81 13.52 -7.64
N LEU A 165 -10.89 12.88 -6.91
CA LEU A 165 -11.04 12.69 -5.46
C LEU A 165 -11.04 14.04 -4.70
N LEU A 166 -10.17 14.96 -5.08
CA LEU A 166 -10.12 16.32 -4.52
C LEU A 166 -11.38 17.10 -4.85
N ALA A 167 -11.92 16.97 -6.07
CA ALA A 167 -13.18 17.59 -6.46
C ALA A 167 -14.35 17.02 -5.66
N ALA A 168 -14.41 15.69 -5.51
CA ALA A 168 -15.43 15.02 -4.72
C ALA A 168 -15.41 15.42 -3.24
N LYS A 169 -14.23 15.67 -2.69
CA LYS A 169 -14.09 16.19 -1.32
C LYS A 169 -14.58 17.62 -1.18
N ARG A 170 -14.41 18.46 -2.20
CA ARG A 170 -14.86 19.87 -2.19
C ARG A 170 -16.35 20.05 -2.47
N GLU A 171 -16.91 19.19 -3.34
CA GLU A 171 -18.28 19.30 -3.84
C GLU A 171 -18.99 17.94 -3.74
N PRO A 172 -19.16 17.38 -2.53
CA PRO A 172 -19.64 16.01 -2.35
C PRO A 172 -21.03 15.74 -2.98
N GLU A 173 -21.87 16.75 -3.07
CA GLU A 173 -23.19 16.64 -3.68
C GLU A 173 -23.16 16.30 -5.18
N LYS A 174 -22.07 16.61 -5.87
CA LYS A 174 -21.87 16.27 -7.29
C LYS A 174 -21.31 14.86 -7.51
N TYR A 175 -20.81 14.23 -6.46
CA TYR A 175 -20.06 12.95 -6.52
C TYR A 175 -20.67 11.86 -5.64
N GLN A 176 -21.96 11.95 -5.32
CA GLN A 176 -22.65 10.99 -4.43
C GLN A 176 -22.51 9.53 -4.88
N ASN A 177 -22.37 9.28 -6.18
CA ASN A 177 -22.26 7.94 -6.76
C ASN A 177 -20.79 7.52 -7.01
N LEU A 178 -19.81 8.30 -6.55
CA LEU A 178 -18.41 7.97 -6.73
C LEU A 178 -18.00 6.81 -5.82
N ILE A 179 -17.81 5.63 -6.40
CA ILE A 179 -17.41 4.42 -5.70
C ILE A 179 -15.89 4.29 -5.75
N VAL A 180 -15.28 4.00 -4.60
CA VAL A 180 -13.87 3.70 -4.46
C VAL A 180 -13.64 2.35 -3.79
N ARG A 181 -12.52 1.69 -4.13
CA ARG A 181 -12.08 0.47 -3.47
C ARG A 181 -11.20 0.83 -2.28
N ILE A 182 -11.57 0.32 -1.10
CA ILE A 182 -10.86 0.63 0.15
C ILE A 182 -9.80 -0.42 0.44
N ALA A 183 -10.22 -1.55 1.00
CA ALA A 183 -9.37 -2.67 1.36
C ALA A 183 -10.22 -3.96 1.44
N GLY A 184 -10.46 -4.59 0.30
CA GLY A 184 -11.32 -5.77 0.20
C GLY A 184 -12.82 -5.46 0.03
N TYR A 185 -13.24 -4.19 0.14
CA TYR A 185 -14.62 -3.75 -0.09
C TYR A 185 -14.65 -2.40 -0.80
N SER A 186 -15.81 -2.00 -1.31
CA SER A 186 -16.04 -0.71 -1.96
C SER A 186 -17.03 0.11 -1.14
N ALA A 187 -16.89 1.43 -1.19
CA ALA A 187 -17.78 2.39 -0.56
C ALA A 187 -17.93 3.65 -1.42
N TYR A 188 -18.97 4.42 -1.17
CA TYR A 188 -19.05 5.76 -1.74
C TYR A 188 -18.00 6.67 -1.10
N PHE A 189 -17.24 7.37 -1.93
CA PHE A 189 -16.13 8.20 -1.45
C PHE A 189 -16.61 9.30 -0.48
N VAL A 190 -17.77 9.88 -0.77
CA VAL A 190 -18.35 10.97 0.03
C VAL A 190 -18.80 10.53 1.43
N ASP A 191 -19.10 9.23 1.60
CA ASP A 191 -19.53 8.67 2.88
C ASP A 191 -18.36 8.27 3.80
N LEU A 192 -17.12 8.33 3.28
CA LEU A 192 -15.94 8.00 4.05
C LEU A 192 -15.57 9.11 5.03
N SER A 193 -14.96 8.74 6.15
CA SER A 193 -14.35 9.72 7.05
C SER A 193 -13.30 10.55 6.32
N GLU A 194 -13.12 11.80 6.74
CA GLU A 194 -12.14 12.71 6.12
C GLU A 194 -10.73 12.13 6.10
N ASP A 195 -10.32 11.43 7.15
CA ASP A 195 -9.00 10.79 7.23
C ASP A 195 -8.83 9.71 6.17
N LEU A 196 -9.87 8.90 5.93
CA LEU A 196 -9.83 7.85 4.93
C LEU A 196 -9.90 8.41 3.51
N GLN A 197 -10.64 9.50 3.29
CA GLN A 197 -10.59 10.26 2.03
C GLN A 197 -9.19 10.78 1.76
N ASN A 198 -8.53 11.37 2.77
CA ASN A 198 -7.17 11.87 2.67
C ASN A 198 -6.16 10.75 2.39
N ASP A 199 -6.30 9.59 3.02
CA ASP A 199 -5.47 8.41 2.74
C ASP A 199 -5.58 7.98 1.27
N LEU A 200 -6.79 7.84 0.74
CA LEU A 200 -7.03 7.47 -0.66
C LEU A 200 -6.45 8.50 -1.65
N ILE A 201 -6.56 9.79 -1.33
CA ILE A 201 -5.97 10.87 -2.13
C ILE A 201 -4.44 10.78 -2.12
N ALA A 202 -3.85 10.46 -0.97
CA ALA A 202 -2.39 10.41 -0.79
C ALA A 202 -1.73 9.18 -1.41
N ARG A 203 -2.47 8.10 -1.70
CA ARG A 203 -1.93 6.91 -2.38
C ARG A 203 -1.34 7.27 -3.73
N THR A 204 -0.22 6.65 -4.08
CA THR A 204 0.41 6.87 -5.38
C THR A 204 -0.56 6.61 -6.52
N GLU A 205 -0.59 7.53 -7.49
CA GLU A 205 -1.34 7.39 -8.73
C GLU A 205 -0.37 7.05 -9.86
N HIS A 206 -0.45 5.82 -10.34
CA HIS A 206 0.39 5.37 -11.44
C HIS A 206 -0.19 5.84 -12.78
N ALA A 207 0.57 6.66 -13.49
CA ALA A 207 0.22 7.20 -14.81
C ALA A 207 0.66 6.29 -15.96
N ALA A 208 1.45 5.25 -15.68
CA ALA A 208 1.92 4.24 -16.65
C ALA A 208 2.03 2.86 -15.99
N ILE A 209 1.92 1.83 -16.81
CA ILE A 209 2.19 0.42 -16.46
C ILE A 209 3.39 -0.05 -17.26
#